data_a173f8d17c982f160a04cfc084832670
#
_entry.id   a173f8d17c982f160a04cfc084832670
#
_cell.length_a   1.000
_cell.length_b   1.000
_cell.length_c   1.000
_cell.angle_alpha   90.00
_cell.angle_beta   90.00
_cell.angle_gamma   90.00
#
_symmetry.space_group_name_H-M   'P 1'
#
loop_
_entity.id
_entity.type
_entity.pdbx_description
1 polymer ?
#
loop_
_entity_poly.entity_id
_entity_poly.type
_entity_poly.pdbx_seq_one_letter_code
_entity_poly.pdbx_strand_id
1 'polypeptide(L)'
;LRKHKNVWFPSISKNKRNDKDLGDTFENLLEIPANNSKKADMDGELELKTKRLNSKTKNTLVCKVHDKKLSPFKTVRDVILNYGYASNDPERPEYLDLFVTVSTIPNPQGLFHRVNRDAEQLEQYHISNGKETLVAVWTFDTLKESLESKHPSTAWICAEEKEIDGVISFRFCQLNVTYTPLFQNFLLLLETNKVVFEWRGGQHPIKGQGLVDYGHAFRVSEEDKDFLFSNSQKFEI
;
A
#
# COMPACT_ATOMS: atom_id res chain seq x y z
N LEU A 1 -6.61 -16.85 17.96
CA LEU A 1 -6.34 -17.67 16.78
C LEU A 1 -6.08 -19.14 17.13
N ARG A 2 -5.22 -19.47 18.11
CA ARG A 2 -4.91 -20.87 18.49
C ARG A 2 -6.16 -21.71 18.81
N LYS A 3 -7.20 -21.12 19.39
CA LYS A 3 -8.50 -21.80 19.67
C LYS A 3 -9.30 -22.14 18.40
N HIS A 4 -8.94 -21.55 17.27
CA HIS A 4 -9.63 -21.68 15.99
C HIS A 4 -8.76 -22.33 14.91
N LYS A 5 -7.72 -23.08 15.32
CA LYS A 5 -6.87 -23.83 14.39
C LYS A 5 -7.74 -24.73 13.50
N ASN A 6 -7.53 -24.67 12.19
CA ASN A 6 -8.30 -25.42 11.20
C ASN A 6 -9.79 -25.05 11.06
N VAL A 7 -10.25 -23.95 11.64
CA VAL A 7 -11.62 -23.47 11.46
C VAL A 7 -11.71 -22.62 10.18
N TRP A 8 -12.77 -22.85 9.40
CA TRP A 8 -13.12 -22.03 8.26
C TRP A 8 -14.16 -21.00 8.66
N PHE A 9 -13.90 -19.74 8.39
CA PHE A 9 -14.78 -18.62 8.70
C PHE A 9 -15.41 -18.10 7.41
N PRO A 10 -16.75 -18.03 7.32
CA PRO A 10 -17.40 -17.47 6.16
C PRO A 10 -17.07 -15.98 6.03
N SER A 11 -16.88 -15.54 4.80
CA SER A 11 -16.72 -14.14 4.48
C SER A 11 -17.92 -13.32 4.96
N ILE A 12 -17.67 -12.17 5.58
CA ILE A 12 -18.73 -11.24 5.97
C ILE A 12 -19.39 -10.56 4.77
N SER A 13 -18.70 -10.50 3.62
CA SER A 13 -19.22 -9.90 2.37
C SER A 13 -20.21 -10.78 1.62
N LYS A 14 -20.51 -11.96 2.11
CA LYS A 14 -21.55 -12.89 1.60
C LYS A 14 -21.53 -13.12 0.13
N ASN A 15 -20.70 -13.39 -0.67
CA ASN A 15 -20.72 -13.70 -2.12
C ASN A 15 -20.19 -12.62 -3.05
N LYS A 16 -19.65 -11.50 -2.54
CA LYS A 16 -18.93 -10.55 -3.38
C LYS A 16 -17.45 -10.63 -3.08
N ARG A 17 -16.71 -11.32 -3.93
CA ARG A 17 -15.25 -11.33 -3.84
C ARG A 17 -14.72 -9.91 -4.02
N ASN A 18 -14.11 -9.36 -2.99
CA ASN A 18 -13.43 -8.08 -3.04
C ASN A 18 -12.07 -8.18 -2.32
N ASP A 19 -11.19 -7.24 -2.56
CA ASP A 19 -9.82 -7.27 -2.02
C ASP A 19 -9.77 -7.04 -0.50
N LYS A 20 -10.80 -6.39 0.07
CA LYS A 20 -10.90 -6.10 1.51
C LYS A 20 -11.52 -7.23 2.31
N ASP A 21 -12.24 -8.13 1.65
CA ASP A 21 -13.06 -9.15 2.28
C ASP A 21 -12.35 -9.98 3.35
N LEU A 22 -11.12 -10.39 3.06
CA LEU A 22 -10.29 -11.14 4.01
C LEU A 22 -9.95 -10.29 5.25
N GLY A 23 -9.56 -9.02 5.05
CA GLY A 23 -9.26 -8.07 6.13
C GLY A 23 -10.48 -7.83 7.01
N ASP A 24 -11.58 -7.44 6.39
CA ASP A 24 -12.83 -7.14 7.05
C ASP A 24 -13.34 -8.36 7.85
N THR A 25 -13.20 -9.58 7.30
CA THR A 25 -13.57 -10.82 8.01
C THR A 25 -12.66 -11.06 9.22
N PHE A 26 -11.37 -10.81 9.10
CA PHE A 26 -10.43 -10.98 10.21
C PHE A 26 -10.66 -9.96 11.33
N GLU A 27 -10.84 -8.69 10.99
CA GLU A 27 -11.13 -7.61 11.93
C GLU A 27 -12.46 -7.88 12.67
N ASN A 28 -13.48 -8.34 11.94
CA ASN A 28 -14.77 -8.73 12.54
C ASN A 28 -14.62 -9.88 13.54
N LEU A 29 -13.76 -10.87 13.28
CA LEU A 29 -13.47 -11.97 14.22
C LEU A 29 -12.78 -11.48 15.50
N LEU A 30 -12.09 -10.36 15.44
CA LEU A 30 -11.42 -9.72 16.57
C LEU A 30 -12.29 -8.64 17.23
N GLU A 31 -13.55 -8.47 16.75
CA GLU A 31 -14.48 -7.45 17.23
C GLU A 31 -13.93 -6.01 17.09
N ILE A 32 -13.06 -5.80 16.09
CA ILE A 32 -12.47 -4.49 15.79
C ILE A 32 -13.46 -3.72 14.90
N PRO A 33 -13.92 -2.53 15.33
CA PRO A 33 -14.82 -1.73 14.50
C PRO A 33 -14.08 -1.16 13.29
N ALA A 34 -14.74 -1.17 12.13
CA ALA A 34 -14.19 -0.54 10.93
C ALA A 34 -13.87 0.94 11.19
N ASN A 35 -12.66 1.35 10.88
CA ASN A 35 -12.20 2.71 11.08
C ASN A 35 -11.28 3.17 9.93
N ASN A 36 -11.05 4.49 9.82
CA ASN A 36 -10.12 5.09 8.88
C ASN A 36 -8.88 5.68 9.58
N SER A 37 -8.44 5.05 10.68
CA SER A 37 -7.30 5.52 11.46
C SER A 37 -6.02 5.48 10.62
N LYS A 38 -5.19 6.51 10.78
CA LYS A 38 -3.82 6.53 10.25
C LYS A 38 -2.83 5.82 11.17
N LYS A 39 -3.25 5.52 12.41
CA LYS A 39 -2.47 4.74 13.38
C LYS A 39 -2.72 3.25 13.17
N ALA A 40 -1.93 2.41 13.82
CA ALA A 40 -2.12 0.97 13.85
C ALA A 40 -3.51 0.59 14.39
N ASP A 41 -4.05 -0.54 13.94
CA ASP A 41 -5.48 -0.91 14.10
C ASP A 41 -5.88 -1.20 15.55
N MET A 42 -5.00 -1.82 16.34
CA MET A 42 -5.25 -2.12 17.75
C MET A 42 -4.57 -1.09 18.64
N ASP A 43 -5.33 -0.16 19.18
CA ASP A 43 -4.90 0.87 20.13
C ASP A 43 -3.69 1.71 19.70
N GLY A 44 -3.38 1.72 18.40
CA GLY A 44 -2.19 2.36 17.84
C GLY A 44 -0.89 1.60 18.07
N GLU A 45 -0.93 0.36 18.55
CA GLU A 45 0.24 -0.46 18.90
C GLU A 45 0.48 -1.64 17.95
N LEU A 46 -0.58 -2.20 17.38
CA LEU A 46 -0.50 -3.35 16.49
C LEU A 46 -1.30 -3.12 15.21
N GLU A 47 -0.62 -3.08 14.09
CA GLU A 47 -1.22 -3.08 12.76
C GLU A 47 -1.57 -4.50 12.32
N LEU A 48 -2.71 -4.66 11.68
CA LEU A 48 -3.17 -5.94 11.11
C LEU A 48 -3.06 -5.92 9.59
N LYS A 49 -2.38 -6.91 9.04
CA LYS A 49 -2.24 -7.12 7.60
C LYS A 49 -2.62 -8.54 7.25
N THR A 50 -3.66 -8.68 6.46
CA THR A 50 -4.09 -9.99 5.98
C THR A 50 -3.72 -10.20 4.52
N LYS A 51 -3.43 -11.43 4.15
CA LYS A 51 -3.08 -11.81 2.79
C LYS A 51 -3.55 -13.22 2.48
N ARG A 52 -4.04 -13.43 1.26
CA ARG A 52 -4.28 -14.79 0.77
C ARG A 52 -2.95 -15.51 0.59
N LEU A 53 -2.85 -16.75 1.04
CA LEU A 53 -1.60 -17.52 1.09
C LEU A 53 -0.85 -17.56 -0.26
N ASN A 54 -1.57 -17.66 -1.37
CA ASN A 54 -0.98 -17.74 -2.72
C ASN A 54 -0.96 -16.39 -3.46
N SER A 55 -1.24 -15.28 -2.78
CA SER A 55 -1.25 -13.97 -3.42
C SER A 55 0.17 -13.48 -3.70
N LYS A 56 0.40 -13.08 -4.95
CA LYS A 56 1.66 -12.47 -5.41
C LYS A 56 1.66 -10.94 -5.30
N THR A 57 0.57 -10.34 -4.80
CA THR A 57 0.48 -8.87 -4.66
C THR A 57 1.47 -8.39 -3.59
N LYS A 58 1.98 -7.17 -3.78
CA LYS A 58 2.83 -6.51 -2.77
C LYS A 58 2.01 -6.10 -1.55
N ASN A 59 2.64 -6.07 -0.38
CA ASN A 59 2.06 -5.57 0.85
C ASN A 59 2.12 -4.04 0.87
N THR A 60 1.03 -3.39 1.23
CA THR A 60 1.00 -1.95 1.46
C THR A 60 1.61 -1.64 2.83
N LEU A 61 2.66 -0.83 2.83
CA LEU A 61 3.27 -0.30 4.04
C LEU A 61 2.50 0.93 4.52
N VAL A 62 2.59 2.01 3.77
CA VAL A 62 1.90 3.25 4.11
C VAL A 62 1.29 3.89 2.86
N CYS A 63 0.12 4.50 3.02
CA CYS A 63 -0.44 5.44 2.06
C CYS A 63 -0.02 6.85 2.46
N LYS A 64 0.80 7.49 1.64
CA LYS A 64 1.29 8.84 1.94
C LYS A 64 1.35 9.70 0.70
N VAL A 65 0.59 10.77 0.69
CA VAL A 65 0.64 11.80 -0.35
C VAL A 65 1.92 12.64 -0.18
N HIS A 66 2.48 13.10 -1.28
CA HIS A 66 3.66 13.94 -1.32
C HIS A 66 3.47 15.29 -0.58
N ASP A 67 4.58 15.92 -0.20
CA ASP A 67 4.57 17.21 0.46
C ASP A 67 4.17 18.33 -0.53
N LYS A 68 3.05 18.98 -0.24
CA LYS A 68 2.49 20.06 -1.07
C LYS A 68 3.39 21.29 -1.16
N LYS A 69 4.22 21.55 -0.15
CA LYS A 69 5.07 22.74 -0.13
C LYS A 69 6.30 22.54 -1.00
N LEU A 70 6.86 21.35 -0.98
CA LEU A 70 8.10 21.00 -1.68
C LEU A 70 7.84 20.54 -3.11
N SER A 71 6.69 19.95 -3.38
CA SER A 71 6.36 19.39 -4.69
C SER A 71 5.89 20.47 -5.67
N PRO A 72 6.29 20.42 -6.95
CA PRO A 72 5.76 21.29 -8.00
C PRO A 72 4.27 21.11 -8.20
N PHE A 73 3.81 19.85 -8.28
CA PHE A 73 2.39 19.49 -8.33
C PHE A 73 1.84 19.43 -6.91
N LYS A 74 0.83 20.24 -6.62
CA LYS A 74 0.33 20.42 -5.25
C LYS A 74 -0.64 19.36 -4.79
N THR A 75 -1.28 18.68 -5.74
CA THR A 75 -2.30 17.66 -5.46
C THR A 75 -2.08 16.41 -6.29
N VAL A 76 -2.60 15.29 -5.81
CA VAL A 76 -2.69 14.04 -6.58
C VAL A 76 -3.37 14.25 -7.93
N ARG A 77 -4.44 15.07 -7.95
CA ARG A 77 -5.13 15.46 -9.17
C ARG A 77 -4.16 16.04 -10.20
N ASP A 78 -3.31 16.97 -9.80
CA ASP A 78 -2.37 17.63 -10.70
C ASP A 78 -1.40 16.61 -11.32
N VAL A 79 -0.95 15.64 -10.53
CA VAL A 79 -0.07 14.56 -11.02
C VAL A 79 -0.82 13.68 -12.03
N ILE A 80 -2.04 13.25 -11.71
CA ILE A 80 -2.85 12.41 -12.61
C ILE A 80 -3.14 13.14 -13.92
N LEU A 81 -3.50 14.42 -13.87
CA LEU A 81 -3.82 15.20 -15.07
C LEU A 81 -2.61 15.42 -15.99
N ASN A 82 -1.40 15.44 -15.45
CA ASN A 82 -0.17 15.66 -16.22
C ASN A 82 0.48 14.37 -16.72
N TYR A 83 0.33 13.24 -16.00
CA TYR A 83 1.05 12.00 -16.28
C TYR A 83 0.12 10.79 -16.44
N GLY A 84 -1.18 10.98 -16.29
CA GLY A 84 -2.17 9.94 -16.52
C GLY A 84 -2.38 9.63 -18.00
N TYR A 85 -2.96 8.50 -18.26
CA TYR A 85 -3.36 8.01 -19.58
C TYR A 85 -4.89 7.85 -19.66
N ALA A 86 -5.45 7.78 -20.86
CA ALA A 86 -6.87 7.58 -21.06
C ALA A 86 -7.37 6.31 -20.35
N SER A 87 -8.46 6.43 -19.59
CA SER A 87 -9.01 5.29 -18.88
C SER A 87 -9.52 4.22 -19.85
N ASN A 88 -9.24 2.96 -19.51
CA ASN A 88 -9.81 1.80 -20.20
C ASN A 88 -11.11 1.30 -19.55
N ASP A 89 -11.56 1.96 -18.48
CA ASP A 89 -12.80 1.61 -17.80
C ASP A 89 -14.02 2.14 -18.58
N PRO A 90 -14.89 1.26 -19.10
CA PRO A 90 -16.04 1.67 -19.90
C PRO A 90 -17.06 2.52 -19.10
N GLU A 91 -17.03 2.47 -17.77
CA GLU A 91 -17.87 3.31 -16.92
C GLU A 91 -17.29 4.73 -16.73
N ARG A 92 -16.02 4.94 -17.12
CA ARG A 92 -15.29 6.21 -16.93
C ARG A 92 -14.41 6.56 -18.13
N PRO A 93 -14.93 6.53 -19.36
CA PRO A 93 -14.12 6.68 -20.58
C PRO A 93 -13.45 8.06 -20.71
N GLU A 94 -13.98 9.09 -20.03
CA GLU A 94 -13.44 10.44 -20.02
C GLU A 94 -12.34 10.67 -18.98
N TYR A 95 -12.08 9.69 -18.09
CA TYR A 95 -11.08 9.84 -17.05
C TYR A 95 -9.65 9.67 -17.58
N LEU A 96 -8.73 10.31 -16.89
CA LEU A 96 -7.31 9.97 -16.94
C LEU A 96 -6.99 9.08 -15.75
N ASP A 97 -6.44 7.91 -16.01
CA ASP A 97 -6.00 6.97 -15.00
C ASP A 97 -4.49 7.04 -14.79
N LEU A 98 -4.04 6.84 -13.54
CA LEU A 98 -2.64 6.70 -13.21
C LEU A 98 -2.49 5.51 -12.24
N PHE A 99 -2.44 4.31 -12.81
CA PHE A 99 -2.18 3.06 -12.09
C PHE A 99 -0.81 2.54 -12.51
N VAL A 100 0.24 3.07 -11.86
CA VAL A 100 1.62 2.80 -12.24
C VAL A 100 2.50 2.58 -11.01
N THR A 101 3.45 1.67 -11.16
CA THR A 101 4.54 1.48 -10.19
C THR A 101 5.67 2.42 -10.53
N VAL A 102 6.21 3.10 -9.51
CA VAL A 102 7.38 3.97 -9.60
C VAL A 102 8.52 3.36 -8.79
N SER A 103 9.65 3.21 -9.44
CA SER A 103 10.90 2.67 -8.90
C SER A 103 12.06 3.62 -9.24
N THR A 104 13.31 3.22 -9.03
CA THR A 104 14.48 4.01 -9.49
C THR A 104 14.67 4.00 -11.00
N ILE A 105 13.92 3.16 -11.72
CA ILE A 105 13.95 3.03 -13.17
C ILE A 105 12.67 3.67 -13.73
N PRO A 106 12.79 4.53 -14.77
CA PRO A 106 11.61 5.12 -15.41
C PRO A 106 10.62 4.06 -15.89
N ASN A 107 9.36 4.22 -15.50
CA ASN A 107 8.26 3.37 -15.98
C ASN A 107 7.78 3.82 -17.38
N PRO A 108 6.80 3.15 -18.02
CA PRO A 108 6.28 3.54 -19.33
C PRO A 108 5.73 4.98 -19.40
N GLN A 109 5.32 5.55 -18.26
CA GLN A 109 4.90 6.96 -18.17
C GLN A 109 6.10 7.90 -17.93
N GLY A 110 7.34 7.41 -17.93
CA GLY A 110 8.54 8.19 -17.66
C GLY A 110 8.74 8.55 -16.19
N LEU A 111 7.93 8.03 -15.26
CA LEU A 111 8.04 8.34 -13.85
C LEU A 111 9.05 7.42 -13.15
N PHE A 112 9.90 7.99 -12.31
CA PHE A 112 10.86 7.27 -11.47
C PHE A 112 11.16 8.05 -10.20
N HIS A 113 11.84 7.44 -9.23
CA HIS A 113 12.22 8.12 -8.00
C HIS A 113 13.74 8.03 -7.71
N ARG A 114 14.22 8.95 -6.88
CA ARG A 114 15.56 8.97 -6.28
C ARG A 114 15.48 9.20 -4.79
N VAL A 115 16.27 8.47 -4.04
CA VAL A 115 16.53 8.76 -2.63
C VAL A 115 17.65 9.78 -2.59
N ASN A 116 17.32 11.04 -2.25
CA ASN A 116 18.28 12.13 -2.09
C ASN A 116 18.66 12.21 -0.60
N ARG A 117 19.78 11.57 -0.24
CA ARG A 117 20.23 11.49 1.15
C ARG A 117 20.74 12.81 1.69
N ASP A 118 21.32 13.66 0.84
CA ASP A 118 21.86 14.96 1.23
C ASP A 118 20.74 15.96 1.55
N ALA A 119 19.66 15.92 0.79
CA ALA A 119 18.48 16.75 1.03
C ALA A 119 17.48 16.10 2.00
N GLU A 120 17.71 14.86 2.45
CA GLU A 120 16.79 14.07 3.26
C GLU A 120 15.39 13.96 2.65
N GLN A 121 15.34 13.65 1.35
CA GLN A 121 14.11 13.58 0.56
C GLN A 121 14.05 12.34 -0.33
N LEU A 122 12.84 11.83 -0.52
CA LEU A 122 12.50 11.00 -1.65
C LEU A 122 11.89 11.91 -2.72
N GLU A 123 12.50 11.91 -3.90
CA GLU A 123 12.11 12.76 -5.02
C GLU A 123 11.59 11.91 -6.16
N GLN A 124 10.42 12.22 -6.72
CA GLN A 124 9.95 11.63 -7.97
C GLN A 124 10.16 12.58 -9.12
N TYR A 125 10.61 12.01 -10.22
CA TYR A 125 10.86 12.71 -11.48
C TYR A 125 10.07 12.08 -12.61
N HIS A 126 9.85 12.88 -13.62
CA HIS A 126 9.42 12.45 -14.94
C HIS A 126 10.53 12.74 -15.95
N ILE A 127 10.86 11.77 -16.80
CA ILE A 127 11.80 11.95 -17.89
C ILE A 127 11.07 11.89 -19.23
N SER A 128 11.33 12.90 -20.08
CA SER A 128 10.86 12.95 -21.47
C SER A 128 11.91 13.64 -22.34
N ASN A 129 12.24 13.04 -23.48
CA ASN A 129 13.26 13.55 -24.42
C ASN A 129 14.60 13.89 -23.74
N GLY A 130 15.01 13.06 -22.76
CA GLY A 130 16.26 13.26 -22.02
C GLY A 130 16.22 14.37 -20.98
N LYS A 131 15.09 15.06 -20.80
CA LYS A 131 14.91 16.11 -19.79
C LYS A 131 14.14 15.55 -18.58
N GLU A 132 14.69 15.73 -17.40
CA GLU A 132 14.06 15.39 -16.13
C GLU A 132 13.29 16.59 -15.56
N THR A 133 12.13 16.30 -14.98
CA THR A 133 11.29 17.29 -14.32
C THR A 133 10.85 16.72 -12.97
N LEU A 134 11.04 17.46 -11.90
CA LEU A 134 10.57 17.09 -10.55
C LEU A 134 9.04 17.03 -10.54
N VAL A 135 8.48 15.99 -9.92
CA VAL A 135 7.03 15.73 -9.84
C VAL A 135 6.53 15.81 -8.42
N ALA A 136 7.15 15.07 -7.51
CA ALA A 136 6.69 14.93 -6.13
C ALA A 136 7.89 14.76 -5.19
N VAL A 137 7.74 15.23 -3.95
CA VAL A 137 8.75 15.15 -2.90
C VAL A 137 8.10 14.70 -1.60
N TRP A 138 8.78 13.82 -0.89
CA TRP A 138 8.50 13.47 0.51
C TRP A 138 9.76 13.71 1.33
N THR A 139 9.63 14.39 2.47
CA THR A 139 10.73 14.47 3.42
C THR A 139 10.92 13.13 4.13
N PHE A 140 12.15 12.81 4.52
CA PHE A 140 12.45 11.60 5.28
C PHE A 140 11.71 11.58 6.62
N ASP A 141 11.61 12.72 7.30
CA ASP A 141 10.86 12.84 8.55
C ASP A 141 9.40 12.43 8.37
N THR A 142 8.76 12.95 7.32
CA THR A 142 7.36 12.62 7.01
C THR A 142 7.15 11.13 6.69
N LEU A 143 8.08 10.53 5.95
CA LEU A 143 8.02 9.11 5.63
C LEU A 143 8.29 8.24 6.86
N LYS A 144 9.29 8.60 7.64
CA LYS A 144 9.67 7.92 8.89
C LYS A 144 8.52 7.93 9.88
N GLU A 145 7.97 9.11 10.18
CA GLU A 145 6.81 9.25 11.08
C GLU A 145 5.63 8.41 10.61
N SER A 146 5.32 8.44 9.31
CA SER A 146 4.20 7.68 8.76
C SER A 146 4.43 6.17 8.86
N LEU A 147 5.64 5.70 8.63
CA LEU A 147 6.01 4.30 8.70
C LEU A 147 5.98 3.80 10.15
N GLU A 148 6.60 4.53 11.08
CA GLU A 148 6.69 4.17 12.49
C GLU A 148 5.32 4.21 13.19
N SER A 149 4.50 5.23 12.87
CA SER A 149 3.15 5.32 13.45
C SER A 149 2.19 4.24 12.94
N LYS A 150 2.38 3.76 11.69
CA LYS A 150 1.54 2.69 11.13
C LYS A 150 2.04 1.31 11.55
N HIS A 151 3.32 1.12 11.80
CA HIS A 151 3.95 -0.17 12.08
C HIS A 151 4.74 -0.21 13.38
N PRO A 152 4.22 0.24 14.53
CA PRO A 152 4.93 0.06 15.81
C PRO A 152 5.17 -1.42 16.09
N SER A 153 4.15 -2.27 15.87
CA SER A 153 4.24 -3.70 15.60
C SER A 153 3.23 -4.07 14.52
N THR A 154 3.47 -5.15 13.79
CA THR A 154 2.56 -5.58 12.71
C THR A 154 2.37 -7.07 12.71
N ALA A 155 1.13 -7.50 12.77
CA ALA A 155 0.73 -8.89 12.58
C ALA A 155 0.40 -9.11 11.09
N TRP A 156 1.21 -9.95 10.45
CA TRP A 156 1.02 -10.41 9.06
C TRP A 156 0.34 -11.76 9.09
N ILE A 157 -0.92 -11.81 8.66
CA ILE A 157 -1.76 -13.00 8.74
C ILE A 157 -1.99 -13.54 7.33
N CYS A 158 -1.61 -14.81 7.10
CA CYS A 158 -1.95 -15.49 5.85
C CYS A 158 -3.16 -16.39 6.05
N ALA A 159 -4.02 -16.41 5.03
CA ALA A 159 -5.20 -17.26 5.01
C ALA A 159 -5.32 -18.01 3.70
N GLU A 160 -5.79 -19.24 3.79
CA GLU A 160 -6.33 -19.97 2.66
C GLU A 160 -7.76 -19.51 2.37
N GLU A 161 -8.15 -19.61 1.11
CA GLU A 161 -9.50 -19.28 0.66
C GLU A 161 -10.11 -20.47 -0.04
N LYS A 162 -11.36 -20.80 0.24
CA LYS A 162 -12.17 -21.73 -0.53
C LYS A 162 -13.64 -21.38 -0.46
N GLU A 163 -14.41 -21.86 -1.40
CA GLU A 163 -15.87 -21.82 -1.37
C GLU A 163 -16.42 -23.04 -0.63
N ILE A 164 -17.32 -22.81 0.34
CA ILE A 164 -18.04 -23.83 1.10
C ILE A 164 -19.51 -23.49 0.97
N ASP A 165 -20.31 -24.40 0.43
CA ASP A 165 -21.75 -24.25 0.24
C ASP A 165 -22.13 -22.92 -0.46
N GLY A 166 -21.36 -22.51 -1.46
CA GLY A 166 -21.56 -21.28 -2.22
C GLY A 166 -21.08 -20.01 -1.50
N VAL A 167 -20.41 -20.14 -0.34
CA VAL A 167 -19.87 -19.01 0.43
C VAL A 167 -18.35 -19.04 0.48
N ILE A 168 -17.71 -17.91 0.10
CA ILE A 168 -16.27 -17.74 0.28
C ILE A 168 -15.95 -17.83 1.76
N SER A 169 -14.98 -18.67 2.11
CA SER A 169 -14.56 -18.89 3.50
C SER A 169 -13.04 -18.84 3.61
N PHE A 170 -12.55 -18.36 4.74
CA PHE A 170 -11.13 -18.20 5.03
C PHE A 170 -10.68 -19.07 6.19
N ARG A 171 -9.49 -19.67 6.06
CA ARG A 171 -8.78 -20.35 7.15
C ARG A 171 -7.45 -19.65 7.39
N PHE A 172 -7.32 -19.02 8.56
CA PHE A 172 -6.08 -18.35 8.96
C PHE A 172 -5.04 -19.40 9.38
N CYS A 173 -3.90 -19.43 8.73
CA CYS A 173 -2.95 -20.53 8.84
C CYS A 173 -1.51 -20.11 9.22
N GLN A 174 -1.16 -18.84 9.03
CA GLN A 174 0.17 -18.33 9.37
C GLN A 174 0.05 -16.95 10.00
N LEU A 175 0.88 -16.71 11.00
CA LEU A 175 1.04 -15.40 11.64
C LEU A 175 2.53 -15.09 11.74
N ASN A 176 2.94 -13.96 11.23
CA ASN A 176 4.26 -13.38 11.47
C ASN A 176 4.07 -12.02 12.15
N VAL A 177 4.73 -11.79 13.26
CA VAL A 177 4.72 -10.49 13.95
C VAL A 177 6.07 -9.82 13.74
N THR A 178 6.06 -8.60 13.24
CA THR A 178 7.25 -7.76 13.06
C THR A 178 7.17 -6.56 14.00
N TYR A 179 8.33 -6.04 14.38
CA TYR A 179 8.45 -4.93 15.35
C TYR A 179 9.28 -3.81 14.74
N THR A 180 8.99 -2.60 15.12
CA THR A 180 9.69 -1.35 14.80
C THR A 180 10.39 -1.34 13.44
N PRO A 181 9.87 -0.64 12.45
CA PRO A 181 10.50 -0.53 11.14
C PRO A 181 11.81 0.25 11.25
N LEU A 182 12.82 -0.18 10.52
CA LEU A 182 14.12 0.49 10.41
C LEU A 182 14.09 1.42 9.20
N PHE A 183 14.03 2.73 9.43
CA PHE A 183 13.91 3.70 8.35
C PHE A 183 15.08 3.63 7.34
N GLN A 184 16.30 3.35 7.79
CA GLN A 184 17.45 3.17 6.89
C GLN A 184 17.27 1.95 5.96
N ASN A 185 16.65 0.87 6.46
CA ASN A 185 16.32 -0.28 5.64
C ASN A 185 15.22 0.06 4.63
N PHE A 186 14.23 0.89 5.01
CA PHE A 186 13.22 1.40 4.07
C PHE A 186 13.86 2.18 2.91
N LEU A 187 14.82 3.06 3.19
CA LEU A 187 15.54 3.80 2.16
C LEU A 187 16.35 2.86 1.24
N LEU A 188 17.04 1.87 1.82
CA LEU A 188 17.80 0.88 1.05
C LEU A 188 16.87 0.04 0.16
N LEU A 189 15.69 -0.35 0.66
CA LEU A 189 14.70 -1.07 -0.12
C LEU A 189 14.11 -0.22 -1.27
N LEU A 190 13.98 1.09 -1.10
CA LEU A 190 13.61 2.02 -2.17
C LEU A 190 14.71 2.09 -3.24
N GLU A 191 15.98 2.26 -2.82
CA GLU A 191 17.15 2.34 -3.72
C GLU A 191 17.36 1.04 -4.52
N THR A 192 16.99 -0.09 -3.95
CA THR A 192 17.12 -1.43 -4.58
C THR A 192 15.84 -1.92 -5.25
N ASN A 193 14.82 -1.09 -5.37
CA ASN A 193 13.50 -1.40 -5.99
C ASN A 193 12.72 -2.53 -5.31
N LYS A 194 13.02 -2.83 -4.06
CA LYS A 194 12.28 -3.79 -3.23
C LYS A 194 11.05 -3.15 -2.58
N VAL A 195 11.15 -1.88 -2.22
CA VAL A 195 10.01 -1.01 -1.96
C VAL A 195 9.79 -0.13 -3.19
N VAL A 196 8.55 -0.03 -3.61
CA VAL A 196 8.12 0.80 -4.73
C VAL A 196 6.98 1.71 -4.30
N PHE A 197 6.79 2.81 -5.00
CA PHE A 197 5.62 3.64 -4.84
C PHE A 197 4.61 3.34 -5.95
N GLU A 198 3.33 3.29 -5.62
CA GLU A 198 2.26 3.11 -6.62
C GLU A 198 1.32 4.30 -6.60
N TRP A 199 1.20 4.96 -7.75
CA TRP A 199 0.05 5.81 -8.02
C TRP A 199 -1.15 4.91 -8.32
N ARG A 200 -2.29 5.18 -7.71
CA ARG A 200 -3.46 4.30 -7.77
C ARG A 200 -4.74 5.13 -7.79
N GLY A 201 -5.06 5.71 -8.93
CA GLY A 201 -6.26 6.51 -9.04
C GLY A 201 -6.55 7.01 -10.43
N GLY A 202 -7.70 7.63 -10.58
CA GLY A 202 -8.16 8.25 -11.82
C GLY A 202 -8.84 9.58 -11.54
N GLN A 203 -8.78 10.50 -12.49
CA GLN A 203 -9.33 11.82 -12.36
C GLN A 203 -10.10 12.24 -13.61
N HIS A 204 -11.31 12.73 -13.41
CA HIS A 204 -12.03 13.43 -14.48
C HIS A 204 -11.29 14.74 -14.81
N PRO A 205 -11.06 15.07 -16.11
CA PRO A 205 -10.31 16.28 -16.49
C PRO A 205 -11.02 17.57 -16.06
N ILE A 206 -12.35 17.60 -16.01
CA ILE A 206 -13.11 18.76 -15.56
C ILE A 206 -12.98 18.91 -14.04
N LYS A 207 -12.59 20.12 -13.59
CA LYS A 207 -12.46 20.44 -12.17
C LYS A 207 -13.81 20.29 -11.45
N GLY A 208 -13.79 19.62 -10.29
CA GLY A 208 -14.97 19.38 -9.45
C GLY A 208 -15.74 18.11 -9.80
N GLN A 209 -15.36 17.40 -10.87
CA GLN A 209 -15.89 16.09 -11.18
C GLN A 209 -14.91 15.00 -10.73
N GLY A 210 -15.43 14.00 -10.09
CA GLY A 210 -14.90 12.75 -9.59
C GLY A 210 -13.37 12.54 -9.53
N LEU A 211 -12.87 12.21 -8.34
CA LEU A 211 -11.58 11.58 -8.12
C LEU A 211 -11.84 10.13 -7.70
N VAL A 212 -11.19 9.18 -8.35
CA VAL A 212 -11.10 7.80 -7.91
C VAL A 212 -9.74 7.63 -7.24
N ASP A 213 -9.74 7.37 -5.95
CA ASP A 213 -8.52 7.23 -5.15
C ASP A 213 -8.53 5.92 -4.37
N TYR A 214 -7.62 5.01 -4.73
CA TYR A 214 -7.41 3.75 -4.03
C TYR A 214 -6.27 3.81 -3.01
N GLY A 215 -5.82 5.02 -2.67
CA GLY A 215 -4.68 5.27 -1.78
C GLY A 215 -3.33 5.04 -2.47
N HIS A 216 -2.58 6.13 -2.68
CA HIS A 216 -1.23 6.08 -3.25
C HIS A 216 -0.27 5.57 -2.18
N ALA A 217 0.49 4.52 -2.48
CA ALA A 217 1.11 3.71 -1.44
C ALA A 217 2.56 3.31 -1.73
N PHE A 218 3.35 3.24 -0.66
CA PHE A 218 4.60 2.50 -0.65
C PHE A 218 4.31 1.02 -0.38
N ARG A 219 4.87 0.15 -1.21
CA ARG A 219 4.57 -1.28 -1.18
C ARG A 219 5.83 -2.14 -1.25
N VAL A 220 5.84 -3.25 -0.55
CA VAL A 220 6.95 -4.21 -0.44
C VAL A 220 6.50 -5.61 -0.83
N SER A 221 7.40 -6.41 -1.42
CA SER A 221 7.14 -7.82 -1.68
C SER A 221 7.07 -8.64 -0.38
N GLU A 222 6.50 -9.83 -0.44
CA GLU A 222 6.44 -10.72 0.73
C GLU A 222 7.83 -11.17 1.18
N GLU A 223 8.72 -11.42 0.24
CA GLU A 223 10.09 -11.89 0.48
C GLU A 223 11.00 -10.83 1.08
N ASP A 224 10.78 -9.54 0.76
CA ASP A 224 11.64 -8.44 1.18
C ASP A 224 11.13 -7.73 2.47
N LYS A 225 9.87 -7.97 2.88
CA LYS A 225 9.25 -7.22 3.97
C LYS A 225 9.94 -7.38 5.32
N ASP A 226 10.41 -8.59 5.63
CA ASP A 226 11.03 -8.87 6.94
C ASP A 226 12.33 -8.08 7.14
N PHE A 227 13.04 -7.72 6.04
CA PHE A 227 14.24 -6.88 6.10
C PHE A 227 13.94 -5.44 6.58
N LEU A 228 12.70 -4.98 6.40
CA LEU A 228 12.30 -3.64 6.84
C LEU A 228 12.30 -3.50 8.38
N PHE A 229 12.12 -4.58 9.12
CA PHE A 229 11.84 -4.55 10.55
C PHE A 229 13.04 -4.96 11.40
N SER A 230 13.10 -4.46 12.64
CA SER A 230 14.17 -4.76 13.58
C SER A 230 14.15 -6.22 14.05
N ASN A 231 13.00 -6.83 14.10
CA ASN A 231 12.78 -8.20 14.52
C ASN A 231 11.50 -8.78 13.92
N SER A 232 11.45 -10.10 13.78
CA SER A 232 10.25 -10.83 13.36
C SER A 232 10.09 -12.14 14.13
N GLN A 233 8.84 -12.52 14.39
CA GLN A 233 8.51 -13.75 15.09
C GLN A 233 7.36 -14.48 14.38
N LYS A 234 7.61 -15.72 13.94
CA LYS A 234 6.61 -16.55 13.25
C LYS A 234 5.89 -17.46 14.25
N PHE A 235 4.59 -17.59 14.04
CA PHE A 235 3.73 -18.45 14.83
C PHE A 235 2.91 -19.35 13.91
N GLU A 236 2.77 -20.61 14.27
CA GLU A 236 1.77 -21.51 13.68
C GLU A 236 0.43 -21.30 14.38
N ILE A 237 -0.63 -21.16 13.62
CA ILE A 237 -1.98 -20.91 14.10
C ILE A 237 -2.98 -21.87 13.46
#